data_cc6eb58e43b01b6f753028fd2b265ad9
#
_entry.id   cc6eb58e43b01b6f753028fd2b265ad9
#
_cell.length_a   1.000
_cell.length_b   1.000
_cell.length_c   1.000
_cell.angle_alpha   90.00
_cell.angle_beta   90.00
_cell.angle_gamma   90.00
#
_symmetry.space_group_name_H-M   'P 1'
#
loop_
_entity.id
_entity.type
_entity.pdbx_description
1 polymer ?
#
loop_
_entity_poly.entity_id
_entity_poly.type
_entity_poly.pdbx_seq_one_letter_code
_entity_poly.pdbx_strand_id
1 'polypeptide(L)'
;MVNQLPKQPQSTDKYENFSSAVVRHMKEKRMTQSDLVKSSALSKTTISRICRNNNDKGSSYLPTPAVVMAVSVGLKLSCDEAKALLFAAIPEMAYWSGFLERSLTIDEANEILYENGLPLLGSNME
;
A
#
# COMPACT_ATOMS: atom_id res chain seq x y z
N MET A 1 19.21 -5.89 -19.82
CA MET A 1 19.02 -5.81 -19.43
C MET A 1 18.53 -5.77 -18.74
N VAL A 2 18.49 -5.75 -18.37
CA VAL A 2 18.12 -5.72 -17.77
C VAL A 2 17.58 -5.53 -17.08
N ASN A 3 17.43 -5.55 -16.70
CA ASN A 3 16.96 -5.42 -16.04
C ASN A 3 16.34 -4.95 -15.39
N GLN A 4 15.92 -4.91 -15.35
CA GLN A 4 15.36 -4.31 -14.95
C GLN A 4 14.30 -4.55 -14.40
N LEU A 5 14.14 -4.37 -13.59
CA LEU A 5 13.22 -4.55 -12.87
C LEU A 5 12.13 -3.92 -13.29
N PRO A 6 11.25 -4.27 -13.07
CA PRO A 6 10.05 -3.86 -13.45
C PRO A 6 9.85 -2.60 -12.91
N LYS A 7 10.04 -1.89 -13.18
CA LYS A 7 9.82 -0.86 -12.74
C LYS A 7 8.61 -0.54 -12.67
N GLN A 8 8.20 -0.05 -12.11
CA GLN A 8 7.08 0.30 -11.89
C GLN A 8 6.57 0.89 -12.94
N PRO A 9 5.68 0.95 -13.01
CA PRO A 9 4.95 1.34 -13.98
C PRO A 9 5.24 2.68 -14.22
N GLN A 10 5.70 3.01 -14.52
CA GLN A 10 5.98 4.10 -14.75
C GLN A 10 5.10 4.91 -15.08
N SER A 11 4.50 4.90 -15.07
CA SER A 11 3.56 5.47 -15.30
C SER A 11 3.62 6.64 -15.17
N THR A 12 4.04 6.89 -15.29
CA THR A 12 4.05 7.92 -15.32
C THR A 12 3.50 8.62 -14.53
N ASP A 13 3.00 8.47 -14.21
CA ASP A 13 2.36 9.11 -13.50
C ASP A 13 2.57 8.86 -12.40
N LYS A 14 2.61 8.76 -11.84
CA LYS A 14 2.80 8.59 -10.72
C LYS A 14 2.16 7.64 -10.14
N TYR A 15 2.53 6.96 -9.27
CA TYR A 15 1.90 6.13 -8.58
C TYR A 15 1.00 6.75 -7.71
N GLU A 16 -0.16 6.38 -7.43
CA GLU A 16 -1.04 6.81 -6.40
C GLU A 16 -0.54 6.29 -5.08
N ASN A 17 -0.45 7.10 -4.06
CA ASN A 17 -0.18 6.55 -2.75
C ASN A 17 -1.49 5.96 -2.20
N PHE A 18 -1.42 5.32 -1.06
CA PHE A 18 -2.58 4.64 -0.47
C PHE A 18 -3.76 5.62 -0.30
N SER A 19 -3.51 6.76 0.30
CA SER A 19 -4.59 7.71 0.58
C SER A 19 -5.23 8.24 -0.68
N SER A 20 -4.42 8.54 -1.69
CA SER A 20 -4.96 9.01 -2.96
C SER A 20 -5.82 7.97 -3.63
N ALA A 21 -5.39 6.71 -3.56
CA ALA A 21 -6.16 5.62 -4.14
C ALA A 21 -7.49 5.45 -3.41
N VAL A 22 -7.49 5.57 -2.09
CA VAL A 22 -8.73 5.45 -1.32
C VAL A 22 -9.70 6.57 -1.71
N VAL A 23 -9.20 7.79 -1.80
CA VAL A 23 -10.05 8.92 -2.16
C VAL A 23 -10.60 8.74 -3.58
N ARG A 24 -9.79 8.24 -4.48
CA ARG A 24 -10.24 8.00 -5.84
C ARG A 24 -11.37 6.98 -5.88
N HIS A 25 -11.21 5.88 -5.15
CA HIS A 25 -12.26 4.85 -5.10
C HIS A 25 -13.52 5.40 -4.46
N MET A 26 -13.39 6.22 -3.43
CA MET A 26 -14.55 6.83 -2.80
C MET A 26 -15.30 7.69 -3.80
N LYS A 27 -14.58 8.47 -4.58
CA LYS A 27 -15.23 9.30 -5.57
C LYS A 27 -15.93 8.48 -6.63
N GLU A 28 -15.27 7.44 -7.09
CA GLU A 28 -15.85 6.59 -8.11
C GLU A 28 -17.13 5.93 -7.64
N LYS A 29 -17.19 5.62 -6.36
CA LYS A 29 -18.33 4.94 -5.81
C LYS A 29 -19.30 5.88 -5.11
N ARG A 30 -18.99 7.17 -5.16
CA ARG A 30 -19.83 8.19 -4.54
C ARG A 30 -20.05 7.94 -3.06
N MET A 31 -18.98 7.57 -2.38
CA MET A 31 -19.02 7.33 -0.95
C MET A 31 -18.47 8.50 -0.20
N THR A 32 -19.14 8.88 0.87
CA THR A 32 -18.63 9.93 1.76
C THR A 32 -17.78 9.26 2.81
N GLN A 33 -17.06 10.05 3.59
CA GLN A 33 -16.30 9.52 4.70
C GLN A 33 -17.21 8.81 5.70
N SER A 34 -18.38 9.35 5.93
CA SER A 34 -19.35 8.72 6.81
C SER A 34 -19.76 7.35 6.31
N ASP A 35 -19.93 7.23 5.01
CA ASP A 35 -20.29 5.95 4.42
C ASP A 35 -19.19 4.94 4.64
N LEU A 36 -17.97 5.37 4.45
CA LEU A 36 -16.82 4.45 4.58
C LEU A 36 -16.60 4.07 6.04
N VAL A 37 -16.84 4.98 6.96
CA VAL A 37 -16.77 4.65 8.39
C VAL A 37 -17.71 3.49 8.70
N LYS A 38 -18.92 3.56 8.19
CA LYS A 38 -19.87 2.50 8.45
C LYS A 38 -19.51 1.20 7.77
N SER A 39 -19.09 1.27 6.54
CA SER A 39 -18.86 0.04 5.77
C SER A 39 -17.54 -0.63 6.14
N SER A 40 -16.58 0.11 6.65
CA SER A 40 -15.28 -0.47 6.97
C SER A 40 -15.13 -0.80 8.44
N ALA A 41 -15.99 -0.26 9.26
CA ALA A 41 -15.91 -0.39 10.71
C ALA A 41 -14.67 0.30 11.30
N LEU A 42 -14.06 1.17 10.53
CA LEU A 42 -12.94 1.95 11.04
C LEU A 42 -13.47 3.23 11.67
N SER A 43 -12.70 3.80 12.56
CA SER A 43 -13.15 5.01 13.24
C SER A 43 -13.15 6.20 12.31
N LYS A 44 -13.95 7.19 12.69
CA LYS A 44 -14.00 8.40 11.95
C LYS A 44 -12.64 9.06 11.89
N THR A 45 -11.90 9.00 12.98
CA THR A 45 -10.56 9.57 13.03
C THR A 45 -9.63 8.90 12.03
N THR A 46 -9.70 7.59 11.94
CA THR A 46 -8.86 6.86 11.00
C THR A 46 -9.20 7.23 9.56
N ILE A 47 -10.47 7.24 9.23
CA ILE A 47 -10.88 7.57 7.86
C ILE A 47 -10.50 9.01 7.53
N SER A 48 -10.68 9.91 8.46
CA SER A 48 -10.32 11.30 8.25
C SER A 48 -8.82 11.43 8.02
N ARG A 49 -8.03 10.70 8.79
CA ARG A 49 -6.59 10.75 8.62
C ARG A 49 -6.16 10.23 7.26
N ILE A 50 -6.77 9.15 6.80
CA ILE A 50 -6.47 8.62 5.49
C ILE A 50 -6.78 9.68 4.44
N CYS A 51 -7.95 10.28 4.50
CA CYS A 51 -8.35 11.23 3.46
C CYS A 51 -7.51 12.49 3.48
N ARG A 52 -7.06 12.90 4.66
CA ARG A 52 -6.24 14.10 4.73
C ARG A 52 -4.87 13.92 4.15
N ASN A 53 -4.39 12.73 4.05
CA ASN A 53 -3.06 12.46 3.56
C ASN A 53 -3.01 12.11 2.09
N ASN A 54 -4.00 12.55 1.36
CA ASN A 54 -4.04 12.19 -0.03
C ASN A 54 -3.30 13.17 -0.92
N ASN A 55 -2.36 13.93 -0.41
CA ASN A 55 -1.63 14.81 -1.28
C ASN A 55 -0.32 14.13 -1.55
N ASP A 56 0.42 14.64 -2.47
CA ASP A 56 1.61 13.98 -2.78
C ASP A 56 2.75 14.55 -2.12
N LYS A 57 2.61 15.25 -1.10
CA LYS A 57 3.64 15.69 -0.42
C LYS A 57 4.12 14.71 0.42
N GLY A 58 4.25 13.60 0.19
CA GLY A 58 4.84 12.66 1.01
C GLY A 58 4.13 12.34 2.18
N SER A 59 3.04 11.95 2.09
CA SER A 59 2.31 11.57 3.17
C SER A 59 2.96 10.66 4.04
N SER A 60 2.82 10.76 5.24
CA SER A 60 3.41 9.87 6.15
C SER A 60 2.45 8.91 6.77
N TYR A 61 1.26 8.84 6.35
CA TYR A 61 0.35 7.86 6.94
C TYR A 61 0.60 6.48 6.36
N LEU A 62 0.99 5.55 7.20
CA LEU A 62 1.22 4.19 6.77
C LEU A 62 0.24 3.27 7.47
N PRO A 63 -0.75 2.78 6.78
CA PRO A 63 -1.75 1.93 7.41
C PRO A 63 -1.22 0.55 7.68
N THR A 64 -1.83 -0.14 8.61
CA THR A 64 -1.53 -1.55 8.81
C THR A 64 -2.26 -2.37 7.77
N PRO A 65 -1.84 -3.60 7.52
CA PRO A 65 -2.57 -4.44 6.58
C PRO A 65 -4.05 -4.61 6.97
N ALA A 66 -4.34 -4.64 8.26
CA ALA A 66 -5.73 -4.78 8.70
C ALA A 66 -6.55 -3.57 8.29
N VAL A 67 -5.96 -2.38 8.38
CA VAL A 67 -6.65 -1.17 7.97
C VAL A 67 -6.89 -1.20 6.46
N VAL A 68 -5.86 -1.62 5.70
CA VAL A 68 -6.01 -1.70 4.25
C VAL A 68 -7.13 -2.65 3.88
N MET A 69 -7.19 -3.78 4.55
CA MET A 69 -8.23 -4.76 4.26
C MET A 69 -9.62 -4.23 4.63
N ALA A 70 -9.72 -3.55 5.77
CA ALA A 70 -11.00 -2.98 6.19
C ALA A 70 -11.50 -1.97 5.17
N VAL A 71 -10.60 -1.13 4.67
CA VAL A 71 -10.95 -0.15 3.65
C VAL A 71 -11.36 -0.86 2.36
N SER A 72 -10.63 -1.90 1.99
CA SER A 72 -10.93 -2.65 0.77
C SER A 72 -12.31 -3.28 0.82
N VAL A 73 -12.65 -3.85 1.96
CA VAL A 73 -13.97 -4.44 2.14
C VAL A 73 -15.04 -3.34 2.14
N GLY A 74 -14.75 -2.25 2.83
CA GLY A 74 -15.70 -1.14 2.91
C GLY A 74 -15.99 -0.50 1.57
N LEU A 75 -14.98 -0.46 0.71
CA LEU A 75 -15.14 0.10 -0.63
C LEU A 75 -15.62 -0.94 -1.63
N LYS A 76 -15.76 -2.17 -1.18
CA LYS A 76 -16.19 -3.27 -2.04
C LYS A 76 -15.29 -3.43 -3.26
N LEU A 77 -14.01 -3.39 -3.02
CA LEU A 77 -13.04 -3.53 -4.09
C LEU A 77 -12.94 -4.96 -4.58
N SER A 78 -12.55 -5.12 -5.81
CA SER A 78 -12.26 -6.44 -6.34
C SER A 78 -10.94 -6.93 -5.73
N CYS A 79 -10.65 -8.18 -5.92
CA CYS A 79 -9.41 -8.75 -5.44
C CYS A 79 -8.20 -8.02 -6.02
N ASP A 80 -8.25 -7.73 -7.30
CA ASP A 80 -7.14 -7.03 -7.94
C ASP A 80 -6.99 -5.61 -7.42
N GLU A 81 -8.10 -4.93 -7.21
CA GLU A 81 -8.06 -3.59 -6.67
C GLU A 81 -7.52 -3.58 -5.25
N ALA A 82 -7.91 -4.56 -4.46
CA ALA A 82 -7.43 -4.66 -3.09
C ALA A 82 -5.95 -4.95 -3.04
N LYS A 83 -5.46 -5.79 -3.96
CA LYS A 83 -4.03 -6.07 -4.04
C LYS A 83 -3.25 -4.81 -4.39
N ALA A 84 -3.76 -4.04 -5.33
CA ALA A 84 -3.10 -2.80 -5.72
C ALA A 84 -3.05 -1.84 -4.54
N LEU A 85 -4.11 -1.82 -3.74
CA LEU A 85 -4.16 -0.97 -2.57
C LEU A 85 -3.15 -1.42 -1.52
N LEU A 86 -3.01 -2.71 -1.35
CA LEU A 86 -2.00 -3.24 -0.43
C LEU A 86 -0.60 -2.86 -0.88
N PHE A 87 -0.32 -2.96 -2.16
CA PHE A 87 1.00 -2.58 -2.67
C PHE A 87 1.26 -1.08 -2.47
N ALA A 88 0.24 -0.27 -2.61
CA ALA A 88 0.40 1.16 -2.38
C ALA A 88 0.66 1.46 -0.91
N ALA A 89 0.06 0.69 -0.02
CA ALA A 89 0.19 0.91 1.41
C ALA A 89 1.48 0.33 1.97
N ILE A 90 1.95 -0.75 1.37
CA ILE A 90 3.11 -1.48 1.86
C ILE A 90 4.07 -1.66 0.70
N PRO A 91 4.83 -0.64 0.40
CA PRO A 91 5.69 -0.66 -0.79
C PRO A 91 6.66 -1.84 -0.85
N GLU A 92 7.11 -2.30 0.29
CA GLU A 92 8.07 -3.40 0.28
C GLU A 92 7.47 -4.68 -0.24
N MET A 93 6.14 -4.78 -0.33
CA MET A 93 5.53 -5.98 -0.88
C MET A 93 5.94 -6.22 -2.33
N ALA A 94 6.23 -5.17 -3.05
CA ALA A 94 6.67 -5.34 -4.43
C ALA A 94 8.00 -6.06 -4.48
N TYR A 95 8.83 -5.85 -3.46
CA TYR A 95 10.11 -6.53 -3.41
C TYR A 95 9.97 -7.94 -2.91
N TRP A 96 9.06 -8.15 -1.96
CA TRP A 96 8.89 -9.47 -1.36
C TRP A 96 8.59 -10.54 -2.41
N SER A 97 7.71 -10.24 -3.34
CA SER A 97 7.35 -11.23 -4.34
C SER A 97 8.56 -11.60 -5.18
N GLY A 98 9.38 -10.62 -5.53
CA GLY A 98 10.60 -10.91 -6.28
C GLY A 98 11.58 -11.78 -5.49
N PHE A 99 11.62 -11.59 -4.17
CA PHE A 99 12.49 -12.41 -3.34
C PHE A 99 12.09 -13.86 -3.44
N LEU A 100 10.79 -14.13 -3.42
CA LEU A 100 10.31 -15.49 -3.49
C LEU A 100 10.55 -16.10 -4.86
N GLU A 101 10.33 -15.33 -5.89
CA GLU A 101 10.55 -15.82 -7.23
C GLU A 101 12.01 -16.15 -7.49
N ARG A 102 12.89 -15.41 -6.88
CA ARG A 102 14.33 -15.63 -7.09
C ARG A 102 14.95 -16.48 -6.01
N SER A 103 14.16 -16.93 -5.07
CA SER A 103 14.62 -17.79 -3.99
C SER A 103 15.81 -17.20 -3.24
N LEU A 104 15.72 -15.94 -2.89
CA LEU A 104 16.82 -15.29 -2.20
C LEU A 104 16.92 -15.77 -0.76
N THR A 105 18.11 -15.72 -0.24
CA THR A 105 18.28 -15.99 1.19
C THR A 105 17.80 -14.76 1.94
N ILE A 106 17.62 -14.92 3.25
CA ILE A 106 17.17 -13.80 4.06
C ILE A 106 18.21 -12.69 4.04
N ASP A 107 19.48 -13.03 3.99
CA ASP A 107 20.53 -12.02 3.96
C ASP A 107 20.49 -11.24 2.66
N GLU A 108 20.30 -11.95 1.55
CA GLU A 108 20.21 -11.29 0.25
C GLU A 108 19.00 -10.35 0.19
N ALA A 109 17.87 -10.82 0.69
CA ALA A 109 16.67 -10.02 0.68
C ALA A 109 16.85 -8.78 1.54
N ASN A 110 17.46 -8.95 2.70
CA ASN A 110 17.65 -7.82 3.61
C ASN A 110 18.64 -6.79 3.06
N GLU A 111 19.59 -7.25 2.31
CA GLU A 111 20.50 -6.32 1.69
C GLU A 111 19.75 -5.40 0.74
N ILE A 112 18.87 -5.97 -0.07
CA ILE A 112 18.07 -5.18 -0.98
C ILE A 112 17.15 -4.21 -0.22
N LEU A 113 16.52 -4.69 0.82
CA LEU A 113 15.63 -3.86 1.61
C LEU A 113 16.40 -2.71 2.27
N TYR A 114 17.56 -3.02 2.81
CA TYR A 114 18.36 -2.02 3.47
C TYR A 114 18.77 -0.92 2.49
N GLU A 115 19.18 -1.32 1.30
CA GLU A 115 19.61 -0.37 0.29
C GLU A 115 18.47 0.55 -0.15
N ASN A 116 17.25 0.10 0.01
CA ASN A 116 16.09 0.87 -0.39
C ASN A 116 15.38 1.55 0.77
N GLY A 117 15.98 1.51 1.94
CA GLY A 117 15.41 2.18 3.10
C GLY A 117 14.14 1.53 3.61
N LEU A 118 13.98 0.25 3.37
CA LEU A 118 12.78 -0.47 3.76
C LEU A 118 13.02 -1.34 4.98
N PRO A 119 11.97 -1.69 5.69
CA PRO A 119 12.12 -2.53 6.88
C PRO A 119 12.68 -3.89 6.54
N LEU A 120 13.54 -4.39 7.38
CA LEU A 120 14.17 -5.69 7.14
C LEU A 120 13.25 -6.82 7.61
N LEU A 121 13.52 -7.98 7.11
CA LEU A 121 12.77 -9.17 7.46
C LEU A 121 13.45 -9.92 8.59
N GLY A 122 12.65 -10.58 9.31
CA GLY A 122 13.15 -11.46 10.35
C GLY A 122 13.71 -10.72 11.48
N SER A 123 14.59 -10.72 11.81
CA SER A 123 15.12 -10.10 12.80
C SER A 123 14.85 -10.14 13.99
N ASN A 124 15.06 -9.99 14.34
CA ASN A 124 14.98 -10.10 15.35
C ASN A 124 14.65 -9.22 15.98
N MET A 125 14.29 -8.94 15.79
CA MET A 125 13.92 -8.18 16.26
C MET A 125 13.45 -8.42 17.22
N GLU A 126 13.64 -8.97 17.56
CA GLU A 126 13.25 -9.34 18.44
C GLU A 126 13.42 -8.98 19.01
#